data_de683c6a05df620bac231fd31548cf79
#
_entry.id   de683c6a05df620bac231fd31548cf79
#
_cell.length_a   1.000
_cell.length_b   1.000
_cell.length_c   1.000
_cell.angle_alpha   90.00
_cell.angle_beta   90.00
_cell.angle_gamma   90.00
#
_symmetry.space_group_name_H-M   'P 1'
#
loop_
_entity.id
_entity.type
_entity.pdbx_description
1 polymer ?
#
loop_
_entity_poly.entity_id
_entity_poly.type
_entity_poly.pdbx_seq_one_letter_code
_entity_poly.pdbx_strand_id
1 'polypeptide(L)'
;MAIVPPVIVVMEKACRNAAKSLIRDFGELEKLQISKKDKNDFVSSADIRASETISYTLGKDRPDFLQIDEETFSAEDLDKLKGDTPVFISDPLDGTKNFIHGNGYFAVTIGLMQKGEIIAGVTYNPILNELFWAHKGSGSWINNQRLRVSQRDKLDGCMFTSGVQIKHEDILEKGIAQIGSLQRKTSVRILGSSALDLANVASGKFDGFWSLRLNLWDICLLYTSPSPRDRV
;
A
#
# COMPACT_ATOMS: atom_id res chain seq x y z
N MET A 1 17.44 8.96 17.06
CA MET A 1 17.19 8.25 15.80
C MET A 1 16.59 6.90 16.10
N ALA A 2 15.57 6.47 15.36
CA ALA A 2 15.06 5.10 15.50
C ALA A 2 16.14 4.11 15.04
N ILE A 3 16.31 3.03 15.78
CA ILE A 3 17.06 1.88 15.27
C ILE A 3 16.15 1.18 14.27
N VAL A 4 16.47 1.28 12.98
CA VAL A 4 15.70 0.65 11.90
C VAL A 4 15.98 -0.87 11.94
N PRO A 5 14.95 -1.71 12.10
CA PRO A 5 15.14 -3.16 12.08
C PRO A 5 15.73 -3.65 10.74
N PRO A 6 16.63 -4.65 10.76
CA PRO A 6 17.29 -5.11 9.52
C PRO A 6 16.32 -5.55 8.41
N VAL A 7 15.19 -6.12 8.77
CA VAL A 7 14.17 -6.51 7.78
C VAL A 7 13.54 -5.31 7.09
N ILE A 8 13.33 -4.20 7.79
CA ILE A 8 12.84 -2.95 7.18
C ILE A 8 13.83 -2.43 6.15
N VAL A 9 15.15 -2.51 6.41
CA VAL A 9 16.19 -2.11 5.46
C VAL A 9 16.12 -2.95 4.17
N VAL A 10 15.86 -4.25 4.30
CA VAL A 10 15.69 -5.15 3.14
C VAL A 10 14.44 -4.78 2.34
N MET A 11 13.29 -4.57 3.02
CA MET A 11 12.04 -4.19 2.39
C MET A 11 12.12 -2.81 1.73
N GLU A 12 12.71 -1.81 2.40
CA GLU A 12 12.97 -0.48 1.83
C GLU A 12 13.82 -0.58 0.56
N LYS A 13 14.90 -1.36 0.58
CA LYS A 13 15.77 -1.58 -0.58
C LYS A 13 14.99 -2.17 -1.75
N ALA A 14 14.11 -3.14 -1.50
CA ALA A 14 13.26 -3.75 -2.53
C ALA A 14 12.28 -2.72 -3.12
N CYS A 15 11.56 -1.96 -2.28
CA CYS A 15 10.66 -0.90 -2.72
C CYS A 15 11.38 0.16 -3.57
N ARG A 16 12.53 0.65 -3.10
CA ARG A 16 13.30 1.68 -3.82
C ARG A 16 13.88 1.16 -5.13
N ASN A 17 14.28 -0.10 -5.21
CA ASN A 17 14.77 -0.69 -6.45
C ASN A 17 13.64 -0.83 -7.49
N ALA A 18 12.46 -1.33 -7.11
CA ALA A 18 11.29 -1.40 -7.98
C ALA A 18 10.85 -0.02 -8.44
N ALA A 19 10.83 0.96 -7.54
CA ALA A 19 10.43 2.33 -7.84
C ALA A 19 11.29 3.01 -8.93
N LYS A 20 12.55 2.61 -9.14
CA LYS A 20 13.41 3.20 -10.18
C LYS A 20 12.82 3.02 -11.58
N SER A 21 12.32 1.81 -11.90
CA SER A 21 11.65 1.56 -13.18
C SER A 21 10.30 2.27 -13.24
N LEU A 22 9.53 2.25 -12.16
CA LEU A 22 8.23 2.92 -12.11
C LEU A 22 8.34 4.44 -12.31
N ILE A 23 9.31 5.12 -11.70
CA ILE A 23 9.54 6.56 -11.88
C ILE A 23 9.88 6.87 -13.34
N ARG A 24 10.77 6.08 -13.97
CA ARG A 24 11.13 6.25 -15.37
C ARG A 24 9.89 6.10 -16.26
N ASP A 25 9.15 5.01 -16.06
CA ASP A 25 8.00 4.66 -16.88
C ASP A 25 6.84 5.67 -16.67
N PHE A 26 6.66 6.18 -15.45
CA PHE A 26 5.72 7.25 -15.12
C PHE A 26 6.02 8.54 -15.89
N GLY A 27 7.30 8.95 -15.95
CA GLY A 27 7.73 10.13 -16.70
C GLY A 27 7.59 9.95 -18.23
N GLU A 28 7.57 8.73 -18.74
CA GLU A 28 7.34 8.44 -20.14
C GLU A 28 5.84 8.49 -20.50
N LEU A 29 4.95 8.04 -19.61
CA LEU A 29 3.49 8.09 -19.82
C LEU A 29 2.97 9.49 -20.12
N GLU A 30 3.54 10.52 -19.51
CA GLU A 30 3.19 11.92 -19.78
C GLU A 30 3.56 12.36 -21.22
N LYS A 31 4.55 11.71 -21.82
CA LYS A 31 5.08 12.06 -23.16
C LYS A 31 4.47 11.22 -24.28
N LEU A 32 3.89 10.08 -23.95
CA LEU A 32 3.39 9.13 -24.93
C LEU A 32 1.94 9.48 -25.29
N GLN A 33 1.69 9.88 -26.53
CA GLN A 33 0.36 9.88 -27.15
C GLN A 33 -0.04 8.44 -27.51
N ILE A 34 -0.15 7.58 -26.49
CA ILE A 34 -0.41 6.15 -26.67
C ILE A 34 -1.91 5.90 -26.71
N SER A 35 -2.35 4.91 -27.51
CA SER A 35 -3.73 4.41 -27.49
C SER A 35 -4.07 3.82 -26.10
N LYS A 36 -5.36 3.78 -25.76
CA LYS A 36 -5.79 3.22 -24.45
C LYS A 36 -5.36 1.76 -24.25
N LYS A 37 -5.28 0.98 -25.35
CA LYS A 37 -4.82 -0.42 -25.31
C LYS A 37 -3.32 -0.49 -25.03
N ASP A 38 -2.53 0.32 -25.72
CA ASP A 38 -1.07 0.34 -25.54
C ASP A 38 -0.68 0.81 -24.13
N LYS A 39 -1.45 1.75 -23.53
CA LYS A 39 -1.25 2.19 -22.15
C LYS A 39 -1.43 1.05 -21.14
N ASN A 40 -2.46 0.23 -21.29
CA ASN A 40 -2.72 -0.88 -20.39
C ASN A 40 -1.60 -1.94 -20.49
N ASP A 41 -1.15 -2.28 -21.70
CA ASP A 41 -0.07 -3.23 -21.94
C ASP A 41 1.26 -2.70 -21.39
N PHE A 42 1.52 -1.40 -21.53
CA PHE A 42 2.70 -0.75 -20.99
C PHE A 42 2.75 -0.79 -19.45
N VAL A 43 1.61 -0.51 -18.81
CA VAL A 43 1.50 -0.52 -17.35
C VAL A 43 1.59 -1.93 -16.78
N SER A 44 0.94 -2.91 -17.41
CA SER A 44 1.09 -4.32 -17.01
C SER A 44 2.56 -4.74 -17.09
N SER A 45 3.31 -4.29 -18.10
CA SER A 45 4.75 -4.55 -18.20
C SER A 45 5.55 -3.83 -17.10
N ALA A 46 5.15 -2.62 -16.69
CA ALA A 46 5.82 -1.89 -15.61
C ALA A 46 5.61 -2.57 -14.26
N ASP A 47 4.40 -3.06 -14.02
CA ASP A 47 3.99 -3.78 -12.82
C ASP A 47 4.76 -5.10 -12.68
N ILE A 48 4.78 -5.91 -13.74
CA ILE A 48 5.56 -7.17 -13.79
C ILE A 48 7.06 -6.91 -13.52
N ARG A 49 7.66 -5.88 -14.14
CA ARG A 49 9.07 -5.56 -13.89
C ARG A 49 9.33 -5.13 -12.45
N ALA A 50 8.38 -4.42 -11.84
CA ALA A 50 8.47 -4.03 -10.43
C ALA A 50 8.38 -5.28 -9.54
N SER A 51 7.44 -6.18 -9.80
CA SER A 51 7.27 -7.47 -9.12
C SER A 51 8.56 -8.32 -9.19
N GLU A 52 9.11 -8.53 -10.38
CA GLU A 52 10.37 -9.25 -10.57
C GLU A 52 11.54 -8.63 -9.79
N THR A 53 11.61 -7.30 -9.76
CA THR A 53 12.67 -6.57 -9.02
C THR A 53 12.53 -6.76 -7.51
N ILE A 54 11.29 -6.71 -6.99
CA ILE A 54 11.00 -6.96 -5.57
C ILE A 54 11.39 -8.39 -5.23
N SER A 55 10.89 -9.35 -5.98
CA SER A 55 11.12 -10.78 -5.74
C SER A 55 12.61 -11.12 -5.76
N TYR A 56 13.36 -10.62 -6.75
CA TYR A 56 14.81 -10.80 -6.81
C TYR A 56 15.53 -10.19 -5.60
N THR A 57 15.16 -8.95 -5.23
CA THR A 57 15.84 -8.24 -4.13
C THR A 57 15.58 -8.93 -2.78
N LEU A 58 14.33 -9.31 -2.52
CA LEU A 58 13.94 -10.00 -1.29
C LEU A 58 14.57 -11.40 -1.22
N GLY A 59 14.49 -12.17 -2.31
CA GLY A 59 15.05 -13.53 -2.37
C GLY A 59 16.57 -13.57 -2.23
N LYS A 60 17.28 -12.54 -2.71
CA LYS A 60 18.72 -12.42 -2.51
C LYS A 60 19.12 -12.13 -1.07
N ASP A 61 18.37 -11.23 -0.39
CA ASP A 61 18.73 -10.77 0.95
C ASP A 61 18.10 -11.66 2.05
N ARG A 62 17.03 -12.39 1.72
CA ARG A 62 16.31 -13.33 2.60
C ARG A 62 15.84 -14.59 1.84
N PRO A 63 16.77 -15.45 1.43
CA PRO A 63 16.45 -16.65 0.65
C PRO A 63 15.64 -17.70 1.45
N ASP A 64 15.61 -17.57 2.75
CA ASP A 64 14.89 -18.41 3.71
C ASP A 64 13.42 -17.99 3.91
N PHE A 65 12.99 -16.84 3.36
CA PHE A 65 11.62 -16.36 3.48
C PHE A 65 10.80 -16.71 2.21
N LEU A 66 9.53 -17.01 2.41
CA LEU A 66 8.58 -17.19 1.29
C LEU A 66 8.12 -15.82 0.75
N GLN A 67 7.56 -15.86 -0.45
CA GLN A 67 7.05 -14.67 -1.10
C GLN A 67 5.67 -14.92 -1.69
N ILE A 68 4.79 -13.92 -1.59
CA ILE A 68 3.49 -13.80 -2.25
C ILE A 68 3.46 -12.41 -2.87
N ASP A 69 3.12 -12.34 -4.15
CA ASP A 69 3.07 -11.09 -4.90
C ASP A 69 1.73 -11.00 -5.64
N GLU A 70 1.13 -9.81 -5.70
CA GLU A 70 -0.16 -9.59 -6.35
C GLU A 70 -0.19 -10.14 -7.78
N GLU A 71 0.85 -9.86 -8.57
CA GLU A 71 0.91 -10.18 -10.00
C GLU A 71 1.02 -11.69 -10.28
N THR A 72 1.52 -12.44 -9.31
CA THR A 72 1.73 -13.89 -9.45
C THR A 72 0.86 -14.73 -8.52
N PHE A 73 0.00 -14.08 -7.73
CA PHE A 73 -0.82 -14.74 -6.71
C PHE A 73 -1.71 -15.83 -7.28
N SER A 74 -1.69 -16.97 -6.60
CA SER A 74 -2.60 -18.10 -6.82
C SER A 74 -3.26 -18.54 -5.51
N ALA A 75 -4.36 -19.32 -5.61
CA ALA A 75 -5.03 -19.84 -4.41
C ALA A 75 -4.11 -20.74 -3.56
N GLU A 76 -3.12 -21.38 -4.17
CA GLU A 76 -2.13 -22.24 -3.50
C GLU A 76 -1.20 -21.43 -2.58
N ASP A 77 -0.99 -20.14 -2.87
CA ASP A 77 -0.17 -19.26 -2.06
C ASP A 77 -0.74 -19.04 -0.65
N LEU A 78 -2.04 -19.25 -0.47
CA LEU A 78 -2.66 -19.17 0.86
C LEU A 78 -2.11 -20.21 1.84
N ASP A 79 -1.58 -21.34 1.33
CA ASP A 79 -0.96 -22.35 2.18
C ASP A 79 0.38 -21.89 2.76
N LYS A 80 1.09 -20.99 2.08
CA LYS A 80 2.30 -20.34 2.60
C LYS A 80 2.05 -19.57 3.89
N LEU A 81 0.83 -19.04 4.07
CA LEU A 81 0.45 -18.23 5.23
C LEU A 81 0.15 -19.06 6.48
N LYS A 82 -0.05 -20.37 6.34
CA LYS A 82 -0.41 -21.29 7.44
C LYS A 82 0.81 -21.77 8.24
N GLY A 83 2.01 -21.62 7.69
CA GLY A 83 3.26 -22.09 8.29
C GLY A 83 3.91 -21.07 9.24
N ASP A 84 5.03 -21.50 9.86
CA ASP A 84 5.86 -20.66 10.72
C ASP A 84 6.93 -19.88 9.94
N THR A 85 7.19 -20.26 8.69
CA THR A 85 8.17 -19.59 7.83
C THR A 85 7.70 -18.16 7.54
N PRO A 86 8.56 -17.14 7.71
CA PRO A 86 8.18 -15.78 7.37
C PRO A 86 7.83 -15.64 5.89
N VAL A 87 6.82 -14.84 5.59
CA VAL A 87 6.32 -14.61 4.23
C VAL A 87 6.31 -13.13 3.93
N PHE A 88 7.02 -12.71 2.89
CA PHE A 88 6.83 -11.39 2.31
C PHE A 88 5.56 -11.38 1.45
N ILE A 89 4.79 -10.31 1.56
CA ILE A 89 3.57 -10.10 0.80
C ILE A 89 3.73 -8.74 0.14
N SER A 90 3.71 -8.69 -1.21
CA SER A 90 3.96 -7.45 -1.94
C SER A 90 2.86 -7.10 -2.92
N ASP A 91 2.67 -5.78 -3.07
CA ASP A 91 1.97 -5.14 -4.17
C ASP A 91 2.98 -4.19 -4.84
N PRO A 92 3.39 -4.51 -6.07
CA PRO A 92 4.40 -3.74 -6.79
C PRO A 92 3.93 -2.36 -7.22
N LEU A 93 2.62 -2.17 -7.42
CA LEU A 93 2.04 -0.91 -7.91
C LEU A 93 0.60 -0.70 -7.40
N ASP A 94 0.44 -0.49 -6.08
CA ASP A 94 -0.86 -0.06 -5.54
C ASP A 94 -1.24 1.31 -6.09
N GLY A 95 -2.39 1.37 -6.75
CA GLY A 95 -2.84 2.56 -7.47
C GLY A 95 -2.54 2.55 -8.96
N THR A 96 -2.55 1.39 -9.62
CA THR A 96 -2.29 1.19 -11.05
C THR A 96 -3.07 2.17 -11.95
N LYS A 97 -4.34 2.46 -11.63
CA LYS A 97 -5.13 3.45 -12.40
C LYS A 97 -4.57 4.86 -12.29
N ASN A 98 -4.11 5.25 -11.11
CA ASN A 98 -3.46 6.55 -10.91
C ASN A 98 -2.19 6.64 -11.76
N PHE A 99 -1.38 5.58 -11.73
CA PHE A 99 -0.17 5.50 -12.53
C PHE A 99 -0.45 5.68 -14.01
N ILE A 100 -1.43 4.93 -14.59
CA ILE A 100 -1.84 5.02 -16.00
C ILE A 100 -2.24 6.46 -16.41
N HIS A 101 -2.86 7.18 -15.49
CA HIS A 101 -3.36 8.54 -15.74
C HIS A 101 -2.37 9.65 -15.38
N GLY A 102 -1.10 9.32 -15.05
CA GLY A 102 -0.10 10.31 -14.66
C GLY A 102 -0.38 10.96 -13.30
N ASN A 103 -1.19 10.32 -12.46
CA ASN A 103 -1.43 10.78 -11.09
C ASN A 103 -0.43 10.12 -10.14
N GLY A 104 0.41 10.92 -9.46
CA GLY A 104 1.47 10.45 -8.56
C GLY A 104 0.99 9.82 -7.25
N TYR A 105 -0.29 9.53 -7.08
CA TYR A 105 -0.83 8.87 -5.90
C TYR A 105 -0.86 7.35 -6.06
N PHE A 106 0.32 6.75 -6.05
CA PHE A 106 0.55 5.30 -6.12
C PHE A 106 1.75 4.91 -5.24
N ALA A 107 1.88 3.64 -4.91
CA ALA A 107 2.93 3.15 -4.04
C ALA A 107 3.42 1.75 -4.41
N VAL A 108 4.61 1.42 -3.91
CA VAL A 108 5.11 0.05 -3.75
C VAL A 108 4.92 -0.33 -2.30
N THR A 109 4.27 -1.46 -2.01
CA THR A 109 4.06 -1.91 -0.64
C THR A 109 4.54 -3.33 -0.42
N ILE A 110 5.15 -3.58 0.74
CA ILE A 110 5.63 -4.89 1.15
C ILE A 110 5.28 -5.08 2.63
N GLY A 111 4.65 -6.19 2.96
CA GLY A 111 4.43 -6.66 4.32
C GLY A 111 5.27 -7.88 4.65
N LEU A 112 5.51 -8.13 5.92
CA LEU A 112 6.11 -9.35 6.43
C LEU A 112 5.16 -10.00 7.42
N MET A 113 4.69 -11.19 7.08
CA MET A 113 3.90 -12.04 7.97
C MET A 113 4.78 -13.14 8.57
N GLN A 114 4.57 -13.42 9.86
CA GLN A 114 5.16 -14.56 10.54
C GLN A 114 4.15 -15.13 11.55
N LYS A 115 3.94 -16.45 11.52
CA LYS A 115 2.99 -17.16 12.42
C LYS A 115 1.57 -16.55 12.38
N GLY A 116 1.09 -16.22 11.19
CA GLY A 116 -0.24 -15.64 10.99
C GLY A 116 -0.38 -14.17 11.42
N GLU A 117 0.69 -13.51 11.81
CA GLU A 117 0.69 -12.10 12.22
C GLU A 117 1.58 -11.24 11.32
N ILE A 118 1.10 -10.09 10.89
CA ILE A 118 1.93 -9.09 10.20
C ILE A 118 2.83 -8.41 11.25
N ILE A 119 4.14 -8.58 11.11
CA ILE A 119 5.14 -8.07 12.05
C ILE A 119 5.91 -6.86 11.53
N ALA A 120 5.90 -6.62 10.22
CA ALA A 120 6.51 -5.46 9.59
C ALA A 120 5.77 -5.06 8.32
N GLY A 121 5.85 -3.79 7.95
CA GLY A 121 5.31 -3.27 6.70
C GLY A 121 6.10 -2.06 6.22
N VAL A 122 6.19 -1.91 4.90
CA VAL A 122 6.79 -0.76 4.21
C VAL A 122 5.89 -0.37 3.06
N THR A 123 5.58 0.92 2.94
CA THR A 123 4.88 1.52 1.79
C THR A 123 5.67 2.72 1.31
N TYR A 124 6.03 2.73 0.04
CA TYR A 124 6.85 3.79 -0.54
C TYR A 124 6.11 4.50 -1.67
N ASN A 125 5.83 5.79 -1.50
CA ASN A 125 5.41 6.68 -2.59
C ASN A 125 6.66 7.23 -3.28
N PRO A 126 6.96 6.82 -4.52
CA PRO A 126 8.19 7.21 -5.19
C PRO A 126 8.17 8.66 -5.69
N ILE A 127 6.99 9.23 -5.96
CA ILE A 127 6.86 10.59 -6.48
C ILE A 127 7.13 11.62 -5.38
N LEU A 128 6.61 11.39 -4.18
CA LEU A 128 6.82 12.25 -3.02
C LEU A 128 8.08 11.88 -2.22
N ASN A 129 8.73 10.76 -2.56
CA ASN A 129 9.84 10.17 -1.79
C ASN A 129 9.47 10.01 -0.30
N GLU A 130 8.23 9.58 -0.05
CA GLU A 130 7.72 9.27 1.28
C GLU A 130 7.78 7.76 1.51
N LEU A 131 8.61 7.34 2.46
CA LEU A 131 8.73 5.95 2.91
C LEU A 131 8.03 5.80 4.26
N PHE A 132 6.89 5.15 4.26
CA PHE A 132 6.21 4.73 5.48
C PHE A 132 6.70 3.35 5.86
N TRP A 133 7.04 3.15 7.15
CA TRP A 133 7.39 1.84 7.65
C TRP A 133 6.93 1.65 9.08
N ALA A 134 6.63 0.41 9.42
CA ALA A 134 6.28 0.00 10.75
C ALA A 134 6.85 -1.39 11.05
N HIS A 135 7.21 -1.61 12.30
CA HIS A 135 7.67 -2.90 12.79
C HIS A 135 7.16 -3.10 14.23
N LYS A 136 6.70 -4.32 14.52
CA LYS A 136 6.21 -4.69 15.84
C LYS A 136 7.28 -4.41 16.91
N GLY A 137 6.93 -3.60 17.91
CA GLY A 137 7.85 -3.17 18.95
C GLY A 137 8.73 -1.95 18.62
N SER A 138 8.81 -1.51 17.35
CA SER A 138 9.60 -0.33 16.94
C SER A 138 8.74 0.90 16.62
N GLY A 139 7.40 0.72 16.56
CA GLY A 139 6.46 1.76 16.17
C GLY A 139 6.45 2.02 14.66
N SER A 140 5.85 3.13 14.27
CA SER A 140 5.61 3.48 12.86
C SER A 140 6.21 4.83 12.52
N TRP A 141 6.71 4.95 11.30
CA TRP A 141 7.56 6.05 10.87
C TRP A 141 7.26 6.44 9.42
N ILE A 142 7.45 7.72 9.10
CA ILE A 142 7.60 8.22 7.74
C ILE A 142 9.02 8.77 7.61
N ASN A 143 9.81 8.20 6.69
CA ASN A 143 11.23 8.50 6.61
C ASN A 143 11.88 8.38 8.01
N ASN A 144 12.32 9.50 8.59
CA ASN A 144 12.96 9.58 9.91
C ASN A 144 12.04 10.14 11.02
N GLN A 145 10.75 10.37 10.72
CA GLN A 145 9.80 10.97 11.66
C GLN A 145 8.81 9.93 12.16
N ARG A 146 8.57 9.89 13.46
CA ARG A 146 7.59 8.99 14.07
C ARG A 146 6.17 9.42 13.70
N LEU A 147 5.36 8.48 13.23
CA LEU A 147 3.97 8.71 12.90
C LEU A 147 3.12 8.91 14.15
N ARG A 148 2.12 9.75 14.02
CA ARG A 148 1.06 9.95 15.00
C ARG A 148 -0.26 10.14 14.26
N VAL A 149 -1.28 9.43 14.70
CA VAL A 149 -2.65 9.61 14.19
C VAL A 149 -3.20 10.98 14.55
N SER A 150 -4.19 11.42 13.79
CA SER A 150 -4.92 12.66 14.05
C SER A 150 -5.50 12.71 15.46
N GLN A 151 -5.58 13.89 16.04
CA GLN A 151 -6.22 14.18 17.32
C GLN A 151 -7.64 14.74 17.17
N ARG A 152 -8.17 14.84 15.94
CA ARG A 152 -9.53 15.32 15.69
C ARG A 152 -10.54 14.32 16.25
N ASP A 153 -11.51 14.82 16.98
CA ASP A 153 -12.54 14.07 17.71
C ASP A 153 -13.98 14.42 17.27
N LYS A 154 -14.13 15.46 16.42
CA LYS A 154 -15.41 15.90 15.89
C LYS A 154 -15.48 15.66 14.39
N LEU A 155 -16.59 15.07 13.93
CA LEU A 155 -16.77 14.72 12.52
C LEU A 155 -16.68 15.89 11.55
N ASP A 156 -17.13 17.08 11.94
CA ASP A 156 -17.10 18.27 11.10
C ASP A 156 -15.66 18.71 10.72
N GLY A 157 -14.69 18.39 11.56
CA GLY A 157 -13.27 18.65 11.31
C GLY A 157 -12.50 17.47 10.69
N CYS A 158 -13.15 16.34 10.48
CA CYS A 158 -12.50 15.13 9.98
C CYS A 158 -12.47 15.05 8.45
N MET A 159 -11.51 14.27 7.95
CA MET A 159 -11.43 13.89 6.54
C MET A 159 -11.13 12.39 6.42
N PHE A 160 -12.00 11.68 5.69
CA PHE A 160 -11.89 10.24 5.51
C PHE A 160 -11.50 9.88 4.08
N THR A 161 -10.93 8.69 3.91
CA THR A 161 -10.73 8.09 2.59
C THR A 161 -11.47 6.76 2.49
N SER A 162 -11.80 6.36 1.27
CA SER A 162 -12.48 5.09 1.00
C SER A 162 -11.99 4.46 -0.29
N GLY A 163 -11.80 3.14 -0.25
CA GLY A 163 -11.65 2.30 -1.43
C GLY A 163 -13.01 1.75 -1.86
N VAL A 164 -13.44 2.03 -3.10
CA VAL A 164 -14.66 1.47 -3.68
C VAL A 164 -14.30 0.63 -4.88
N GLN A 165 -14.56 -0.68 -4.78
CA GLN A 165 -14.34 -1.60 -5.90
C GLN A 165 -15.60 -1.68 -6.78
N ILE A 166 -15.42 -1.38 -8.08
CA ILE A 166 -16.50 -1.31 -9.07
C ILE A 166 -16.94 -2.70 -9.58
N LYS A 167 -16.14 -3.75 -9.31
CA LYS A 167 -16.34 -5.08 -9.91
C LYS A 167 -17.60 -5.84 -9.41
N HIS A 168 -18.23 -5.38 -8.34
CA HIS A 168 -19.40 -6.04 -7.73
C HIS A 168 -20.48 -5.00 -7.44
N GLU A 169 -21.60 -5.09 -8.14
CA GLU A 169 -22.64 -4.07 -8.13
C GLU A 169 -23.28 -3.86 -6.73
N ASP A 170 -23.54 -4.96 -6.02
CA ASP A 170 -24.07 -4.91 -4.64
C ASP A 170 -23.13 -4.22 -3.64
N ILE A 171 -21.82 -4.39 -3.82
CA ILE A 171 -20.77 -3.76 -3.01
C ILE A 171 -20.61 -2.29 -3.40
N LEU A 172 -20.69 -2.00 -4.69
CA LEU A 172 -20.60 -0.64 -5.21
C LEU A 172 -21.74 0.23 -4.66
N GLU A 173 -22.99 -0.25 -4.73
CA GLU A 173 -24.14 0.48 -4.19
C GLU A 173 -24.03 0.75 -2.69
N LYS A 174 -23.64 -0.25 -1.91
CA LYS A 174 -23.39 -0.10 -0.46
C LYS A 174 -22.29 0.92 -0.18
N GLY A 175 -21.18 0.85 -0.93
CA GLY A 175 -20.05 1.78 -0.80
C GLY A 175 -20.47 3.22 -1.11
N ILE A 176 -21.20 3.43 -2.19
CA ILE A 176 -21.74 4.76 -2.58
C ILE A 176 -22.68 5.30 -1.50
N ALA A 177 -23.60 4.47 -0.98
CA ALA A 177 -24.51 4.87 0.08
C ALA A 177 -23.78 5.28 1.37
N GLN A 178 -22.74 4.54 1.76
CA GLN A 178 -21.89 4.86 2.92
C GLN A 178 -21.13 6.18 2.71
N ILE A 179 -20.50 6.36 1.55
CA ILE A 179 -19.80 7.60 1.18
C ILE A 179 -20.78 8.77 1.22
N GLY A 180 -21.94 8.66 0.56
CA GLY A 180 -22.95 9.69 0.54
C GLY A 180 -23.50 10.05 1.93
N SER A 181 -23.63 9.06 2.82
CA SER A 181 -24.05 9.29 4.20
C SER A 181 -23.00 10.06 5.00
N LEU A 182 -21.73 9.69 4.86
CA LEU A 182 -20.64 10.34 5.59
C LEU A 182 -20.30 11.72 5.00
N GLN A 183 -20.35 11.87 3.66
CA GLN A 183 -20.08 13.14 2.97
C GLN A 183 -21.05 14.26 3.36
N ARG A 184 -22.24 13.94 3.85
CA ARG A 184 -23.18 14.92 4.41
C ARG A 184 -22.75 15.48 5.78
N LYS A 185 -21.80 14.84 6.44
CA LYS A 185 -21.36 15.18 7.81
C LYS A 185 -19.90 15.63 7.85
N THR A 186 -19.09 15.21 6.88
CA THR A 186 -17.66 15.49 6.83
C THR A 186 -17.11 15.26 5.42
N SER A 187 -15.82 15.49 5.23
CA SER A 187 -15.16 15.31 3.93
C SER A 187 -14.77 13.85 3.70
N VAL A 188 -15.10 13.32 2.51
CA VAL A 188 -14.63 12.00 2.06
C VAL A 188 -13.83 12.16 0.76
N ARG A 189 -12.79 11.36 0.61
CA ARG A 189 -11.96 11.27 -0.58
C ARG A 189 -11.90 9.84 -1.08
N ILE A 190 -11.81 9.66 -2.39
CA ILE A 190 -11.53 8.39 -3.06
C ILE A 190 -10.27 8.64 -3.89
N LEU A 191 -9.12 8.19 -3.41
CA LEU A 191 -7.83 8.54 -3.99
C LEU A 191 -7.21 7.43 -4.82
N GLY A 192 -7.64 6.16 -4.63
CA GLY A 192 -7.31 5.05 -5.51
C GLY A 192 -6.00 4.33 -5.22
N SER A 193 -5.42 4.51 -4.02
CA SER A 193 -4.30 3.72 -3.48
C SER A 193 -4.61 3.39 -2.03
N SER A 194 -4.94 2.15 -1.75
CA SER A 194 -5.32 1.68 -0.41
C SER A 194 -4.15 1.77 0.57
N ALA A 195 -2.95 1.41 0.11
CA ALA A 195 -1.75 1.46 0.92
C ALA A 195 -1.39 2.90 1.34
N LEU A 196 -1.50 3.89 0.43
CA LEU A 196 -1.27 5.29 0.77
C LEU A 196 -2.39 5.87 1.63
N ASP A 197 -3.64 5.49 1.41
CA ASP A 197 -4.76 5.93 2.24
C ASP A 197 -4.55 5.51 3.69
N LEU A 198 -4.19 4.24 3.93
CA LEU A 198 -3.87 3.71 5.26
C LEU A 198 -2.63 4.37 5.88
N ALA A 199 -1.57 4.57 5.09
CA ALA A 199 -0.37 5.28 5.54
C ALA A 199 -0.68 6.73 5.95
N ASN A 200 -1.57 7.40 5.23
CA ASN A 200 -2.01 8.75 5.53
C ASN A 200 -2.93 8.82 6.77
N VAL A 201 -3.70 7.78 7.06
CA VAL A 201 -4.40 7.66 8.36
C VAL A 201 -3.39 7.53 9.50
N ALA A 202 -2.39 6.66 9.36
CA ALA A 202 -1.34 6.47 10.36
C ALA A 202 -0.52 7.75 10.62
N SER A 203 -0.40 8.63 9.62
CA SER A 203 0.29 9.94 9.73
C SER A 203 -0.61 11.09 10.20
N GLY A 204 -1.90 10.85 10.45
CA GLY A 204 -2.86 11.86 10.88
C GLY A 204 -3.30 12.84 9.78
N LYS A 205 -2.92 12.61 8.52
CA LYS A 205 -3.41 13.38 7.37
C LYS A 205 -4.90 13.10 7.14
N PHE A 206 -5.32 11.84 7.33
CA PHE A 206 -6.73 11.42 7.35
C PHE A 206 -7.12 10.90 8.74
N ASP A 207 -8.43 10.89 9.01
CA ASP A 207 -8.99 10.47 10.28
C ASP A 207 -9.49 9.02 10.26
N GLY A 208 -9.66 8.45 9.07
CA GLY A 208 -10.02 7.07 8.88
C GLY A 208 -10.09 6.68 7.41
N PHE A 209 -10.02 5.38 7.20
CA PHE A 209 -10.17 4.72 5.91
C PHE A 209 -11.13 3.54 6.08
N TRP A 210 -11.94 3.28 5.08
CA TRP A 210 -12.70 2.04 4.99
C TRP A 210 -12.79 1.55 3.56
N SER A 211 -12.89 0.24 3.42
CA SER A 211 -13.21 -0.42 2.15
C SER A 211 -14.08 -1.65 2.43
N LEU A 212 -14.94 -2.01 1.50
CA LEU A 212 -15.78 -3.20 1.62
C LEU A 212 -15.08 -4.48 1.15
N ARG A 213 -14.02 -4.35 0.37
CA ARG A 213 -13.13 -5.43 -0.03
C ARG A 213 -11.71 -4.91 -0.20
N LEU A 214 -10.76 -5.61 0.37
CA LEU A 214 -9.33 -5.40 0.19
C LEU A 214 -8.66 -6.76 0.01
N ASN A 215 -7.59 -6.78 -0.76
CA ASN A 215 -6.70 -7.92 -0.83
C ASN A 215 -5.72 -7.91 0.35
N LEU A 216 -5.03 -9.03 0.53
CA LEU A 216 -4.07 -9.17 1.61
C LEU A 216 -2.90 -8.16 1.50
N TRP A 217 -2.43 -7.92 0.29
CA TRP A 217 -1.32 -7.00 0.00
C TRP A 217 -1.67 -5.53 0.18
N ASP A 218 -2.94 -5.14 0.05
CA ASP A 218 -3.41 -3.77 0.27
C ASP A 218 -3.26 -3.31 1.73
N ILE A 219 -3.25 -4.25 2.69
CA ILE A 219 -3.39 -3.96 4.13
C ILE A 219 -2.14 -4.29 4.96
N CYS A 220 -1.06 -4.72 4.34
CA CYS A 220 0.14 -5.17 5.05
C CYS A 220 0.73 -4.13 6.01
N LEU A 221 0.70 -2.84 5.68
CA LEU A 221 1.17 -1.77 6.56
C LEU A 221 0.21 -1.51 7.74
N LEU A 222 -1.08 -1.79 7.56
CA LEU A 222 -2.12 -1.45 8.54
C LEU A 222 -1.91 -2.10 9.90
N TYR A 223 -1.57 -3.38 9.92
CA TYR A 223 -1.50 -4.17 11.16
C TYR A 223 -0.36 -3.79 12.09
N THR A 224 0.61 -3.04 11.59
CA THR A 224 1.77 -2.59 12.38
C THR A 224 1.79 -1.07 12.58
N SER A 225 0.83 -0.35 11.97
CA SER A 225 0.73 1.12 12.05
C SER A 225 -0.28 1.57 13.11
N PRO A 226 -0.08 2.75 13.73
CA PRO A 226 -1.03 3.27 14.69
C PRO A 226 -2.37 3.57 14.02
N SER A 227 -3.44 3.30 14.75
CA SER A 227 -4.83 3.57 14.36
C SER A 227 -5.45 4.58 15.32
N PRO A 228 -6.46 5.36 14.90
CA PRO A 228 -7.26 6.17 15.81
C PRO A 228 -7.89 5.38 16.97
N ARG A 229 -8.04 4.05 16.82
CA ARG A 229 -8.51 3.16 17.90
C ARG A 229 -7.46 2.92 19.00
N ASP A 230 -6.17 3.15 18.71
CA ASP A 230 -5.06 2.95 19.66
C ASP A 230 -4.86 4.16 20.58
N ARG A 231 -5.80 5.10 20.57
CA ARG A 231 -5.86 6.20 21.53
C ARG A 231 -6.36 5.64 22.87
N VAL A 232 -5.45 5.36 23.76
CA VAL A 232 -5.71 5.08 25.16
C VAL A 232 -5.11 6.20 26.00
#